data_7e2a939677a2ba8ac05a3f342781826f
#
_entry.id   7e2a939677a2ba8ac05a3f342781826f
#
_cell.length_a   1.000
_cell.length_b   1.000
_cell.length_c   1.000
_cell.angle_alpha   90.00
_cell.angle_beta   90.00
_cell.angle_gamma   90.00
#
_symmetry.space_group_name_H-M   'P 1'
#
loop_
_entity.id
_entity.type
_entity.pdbx_description
1 polymer ?
#
loop_
_entity_poly.entity_id
_entity_poly.type
_entity_poly.pdbx_seq_one_letter_code
_entity_poly.pdbx_strand_id
1 'polypeptide(L)'
;MRSFVGYEKGINFGGWFSQCEHTKKHYDEFIGESDFAAVSSWGIDHVRIPIDYDLIENGNGDIQESGMMYIQQCIDWCKKYRLNMILDLHKTCGFSFDEGESESGFFESEELQERFFRLWEEIAKRFGKYHDCVAFELLNEVTNKEYCDIWNEIADKCIFRIRTIAPETYILIGCLLYTSDAADEARSV
;
A
#
# COMPACT_ATOMS: atom_id res chain seq x y z
N MET A 1 14.16 15.14 -11.13
CA MET A 1 13.02 14.68 -10.32
C MET A 1 12.00 14.12 -11.28
N ARG A 2 11.55 12.88 -11.14
CA ARG A 2 10.49 12.33 -11.96
C ARG A 2 9.15 12.98 -11.56
N SER A 3 8.34 13.37 -12.52
CA SER A 3 6.99 13.87 -12.28
C SER A 3 6.06 12.69 -11.98
N PHE A 4 5.27 12.76 -10.91
CA PHE A 4 4.27 11.75 -10.54
C PHE A 4 2.98 12.00 -11.34
N VAL A 5 3.05 11.77 -12.65
CA VAL A 5 1.97 12.03 -13.60
C VAL A 5 0.95 10.89 -13.59
N GLY A 6 -0.33 11.24 -13.68
CA GLY A 6 -1.43 10.26 -13.69
C GLY A 6 -1.90 9.84 -12.30
N TYR A 7 -1.55 10.60 -11.28
CA TYR A 7 -1.97 10.39 -9.89
C TYR A 7 -2.51 11.71 -9.28
N GLU A 8 -3.34 12.42 -10.05
CA GLU A 8 -3.87 13.73 -9.65
C GLU A 8 -5.28 13.65 -9.09
N LYS A 9 -6.09 12.68 -9.57
CA LYS A 9 -7.49 12.51 -9.20
C LYS A 9 -7.75 11.06 -8.85
N GLY A 10 -7.62 10.71 -7.57
CA GLY A 10 -7.74 9.35 -7.10
C GLY A 10 -8.98 9.07 -6.27
N ILE A 11 -9.27 7.79 -6.11
CA ILE A 11 -10.23 7.27 -5.14
C ILE A 11 -9.61 6.09 -4.39
N ASN A 12 -9.94 5.98 -3.10
CA ASN A 12 -9.51 4.86 -2.27
C ASN A 12 -10.57 3.75 -2.28
N PHE A 13 -10.18 2.53 -2.64
CA PHE A 13 -11.02 1.33 -2.57
C PHE A 13 -10.87 0.67 -1.19
N GLY A 14 -11.22 1.42 -0.12
CA GLY A 14 -11.18 0.95 1.26
C GLY A 14 -12.26 -0.09 1.57
N GLY A 15 -12.06 -0.85 2.64
CA GLY A 15 -13.00 -1.88 3.09
C GLY A 15 -13.04 -3.13 2.20
N TRP A 16 -12.10 -3.31 1.28
CA TRP A 16 -12.05 -4.45 0.36
C TRP A 16 -11.05 -5.53 0.81
N PHE A 17 -9.76 -5.21 0.80
CA PHE A 17 -8.68 -6.11 1.24
C PHE A 17 -8.01 -5.66 2.54
N SER A 18 -8.50 -4.59 3.13
CA SER A 18 -8.13 -4.06 4.42
C SER A 18 -9.37 -3.52 5.12
N GLN A 19 -9.36 -3.50 6.45
CA GLN A 19 -10.45 -3.01 7.30
C GLN A 19 -11.80 -3.69 6.98
N CYS A 20 -11.81 -5.01 6.81
CA CYS A 20 -12.96 -5.78 6.37
C CYS A 20 -13.03 -7.16 7.02
N GLU A 21 -14.11 -7.89 6.74
CA GLU A 21 -14.12 -9.32 7.00
C GLU A 21 -13.25 -10.06 5.99
N HIS A 22 -12.11 -10.61 6.43
CA HIS A 22 -11.14 -11.32 5.59
C HIS A 22 -11.68 -12.67 5.09
N THR A 23 -12.72 -12.63 4.26
CA THR A 23 -13.34 -13.81 3.66
C THR A 23 -13.24 -13.77 2.14
N LYS A 24 -13.04 -14.96 1.54
CA LYS A 24 -13.05 -15.09 0.08
C LYS A 24 -14.30 -14.50 -0.55
N LYS A 25 -15.47 -14.69 0.08
CA LYS A 25 -16.73 -14.16 -0.43
C LYS A 25 -16.69 -12.63 -0.50
N HIS A 26 -16.22 -11.97 0.58
CA HIS A 26 -16.10 -10.52 0.61
C HIS A 26 -15.15 -10.02 -0.49
N TYR A 27 -13.99 -10.64 -0.63
CA TYR A 27 -13.02 -10.26 -1.66
C TYR A 27 -13.56 -10.41 -3.09
N ASP A 28 -14.39 -11.44 -3.33
CA ASP A 28 -14.94 -11.72 -4.66
C ASP A 28 -16.16 -10.83 -5.01
N GLU A 29 -16.90 -10.32 -4.01
CA GLU A 29 -18.21 -9.69 -4.23
C GLU A 29 -18.27 -8.19 -3.91
N PHE A 30 -17.32 -7.64 -3.11
CA PHE A 30 -17.41 -6.27 -2.59
C PHE A 30 -17.04 -5.21 -3.63
N ILE A 31 -15.92 -5.38 -4.33
CA ILE A 31 -15.50 -4.56 -5.47
C ILE A 31 -15.19 -5.48 -6.64
N GLY A 32 -15.68 -5.11 -7.82
CA GLY A 32 -15.49 -5.87 -9.04
C GLY A 32 -15.06 -5.02 -10.22
N GLU A 33 -14.92 -5.64 -11.37
CA GLU A 33 -14.49 -4.98 -12.60
C GLU A 33 -15.37 -3.79 -12.99
N SER A 34 -16.68 -3.86 -12.72
CA SER A 34 -17.63 -2.78 -12.99
C SER A 34 -17.33 -1.49 -12.24
N ASP A 35 -16.75 -1.59 -11.05
CA ASP A 35 -16.40 -0.44 -10.23
C ASP A 35 -15.19 0.30 -10.82
N PHE A 36 -14.20 -0.42 -11.34
CA PHE A 36 -13.08 0.16 -12.08
C PHE A 36 -13.57 0.89 -13.35
N ALA A 37 -14.51 0.28 -14.08
CA ALA A 37 -15.12 0.92 -15.24
C ALA A 37 -15.87 2.21 -14.86
N ALA A 38 -16.65 2.18 -13.78
CA ALA A 38 -17.39 3.33 -13.29
C ALA A 38 -16.46 4.47 -12.88
N VAL A 39 -15.45 4.19 -12.06
CA VAL A 39 -14.46 5.17 -11.57
C VAL A 39 -13.72 5.83 -12.74
N SER A 40 -13.28 5.05 -13.73
CA SER A 40 -12.66 5.58 -14.94
C SER A 40 -13.60 6.54 -15.68
N SER A 41 -14.90 6.22 -15.76
CA SER A 41 -15.90 7.07 -16.43
C SER A 41 -16.12 8.43 -15.74
N TRP A 42 -15.76 8.56 -14.47
CA TRP A 42 -15.84 9.81 -13.70
C TRP A 42 -14.64 10.76 -13.92
N GLY A 43 -13.67 10.33 -14.73
CA GLY A 43 -12.45 11.11 -14.97
C GLY A 43 -11.43 11.00 -13.83
N ILE A 44 -11.52 9.95 -13.04
CA ILE A 44 -10.50 9.54 -12.06
C ILE A 44 -9.33 8.92 -12.82
N ASP A 45 -8.12 9.21 -12.41
CA ASP A 45 -6.89 8.74 -13.08
C ASP A 45 -6.18 7.60 -12.32
N HIS A 46 -6.47 7.42 -11.03
CA HIS A 46 -5.91 6.33 -10.24
C HIS A 46 -6.82 5.84 -9.13
N VAL A 47 -6.58 4.61 -8.69
CA VAL A 47 -7.18 4.02 -7.51
C VAL A 47 -6.09 3.68 -6.49
N ARG A 48 -6.35 3.91 -5.20
CA ARG A 48 -5.54 3.38 -4.11
C ARG A 48 -6.21 2.12 -3.60
N ILE A 49 -5.44 1.05 -3.48
CA ILE A 49 -5.92 -0.27 -3.05
C ILE A 49 -5.18 -0.64 -1.78
N PRO A 50 -5.80 -0.43 -0.61
CA PRO A 50 -5.29 -0.89 0.67
C PRO A 50 -5.36 -2.41 0.76
N ILE A 51 -4.27 -3.04 1.17
CA ILE A 51 -4.19 -4.47 1.48
C ILE A 51 -3.59 -4.67 2.86
N ASP A 52 -4.06 -5.67 3.59
CA ASP A 52 -3.43 -6.15 4.80
C ASP A 52 -2.42 -7.26 4.45
N TYR A 53 -1.37 -7.40 5.25
CA TYR A 53 -0.31 -8.37 5.00
C TYR A 53 -0.84 -9.82 4.94
N ASP A 54 -1.86 -10.15 5.71
CA ASP A 54 -2.46 -11.49 5.79
C ASP A 54 -3.29 -11.87 4.55
N LEU A 55 -3.57 -10.93 3.65
CA LEU A 55 -4.05 -11.24 2.30
C LEU A 55 -2.99 -12.02 1.50
N ILE A 56 -1.72 -11.64 1.63
CA ILE A 56 -0.63 -12.07 0.75
C ILE A 56 0.45 -12.92 1.44
N GLU A 57 0.40 -13.06 2.77
CA GLU A 57 1.24 -13.99 3.51
C GLU A 57 0.46 -14.66 4.65
N ASN A 58 0.88 -15.87 5.05
CA ASN A 58 0.30 -16.57 6.19
C ASN A 58 0.99 -16.18 7.52
N GLY A 59 0.50 -16.74 8.64
CA GLY A 59 1.06 -16.47 9.96
C GLY A 59 2.56 -16.77 10.11
N ASN A 60 3.13 -17.63 9.25
CA ASN A 60 4.56 -17.95 9.23
C ASN A 60 5.37 -17.03 8.30
N GLY A 61 4.72 -16.11 7.57
CA GLY A 61 5.37 -15.27 6.57
C GLY A 61 5.58 -15.94 5.20
N ASP A 62 4.91 -17.07 4.94
CA ASP A 62 4.93 -17.68 3.61
C ASP A 62 3.93 -17.01 2.70
N ILE A 63 4.33 -16.77 1.46
CA ILE A 63 3.50 -16.06 0.47
C ILE A 63 2.25 -16.88 0.10
N GLN A 64 1.11 -16.22 0.11
CA GLN A 64 -0.17 -16.74 -0.34
C GLN A 64 -0.44 -16.33 -1.80
N GLU A 65 -0.34 -17.28 -2.73
CA GLU A 65 -0.58 -17.03 -4.16
C GLU A 65 -1.98 -16.49 -4.46
N SER A 66 -2.99 -16.90 -3.68
CA SER A 66 -4.36 -16.38 -3.82
C SER A 66 -4.44 -14.87 -3.64
N GLY A 67 -3.75 -14.32 -2.65
CA GLY A 67 -3.69 -12.87 -2.42
C GLY A 67 -2.96 -12.13 -3.54
N MET A 68 -1.83 -12.69 -3.99
CA MET A 68 -1.08 -12.13 -5.11
C MET A 68 -1.90 -12.12 -6.41
N MET A 69 -2.80 -13.11 -6.60
CA MET A 69 -3.73 -13.13 -7.74
C MET A 69 -4.76 -12.00 -7.68
N TYR A 70 -5.26 -11.63 -6.50
CA TYR A 70 -6.16 -10.47 -6.36
C TYR A 70 -5.46 -9.17 -6.75
N ILE A 71 -4.21 -8.97 -6.33
CA ILE A 71 -3.43 -7.79 -6.73
C ILE A 71 -3.22 -7.77 -8.26
N GLN A 72 -2.86 -8.92 -8.85
CA GLN A 72 -2.71 -9.02 -10.31
C GLN A 72 -4.01 -8.67 -11.04
N GLN A 73 -5.14 -9.15 -10.55
CA GLN A 73 -6.46 -8.84 -11.12
C GLN A 73 -6.76 -7.34 -11.06
N CYS A 74 -6.44 -6.66 -9.94
CA CYS A 74 -6.58 -5.21 -9.83
C CYS A 74 -5.73 -4.47 -10.87
N ILE A 75 -4.48 -4.90 -11.07
CA ILE A 75 -3.59 -4.34 -12.08
C ILE A 75 -4.18 -4.53 -13.49
N ASP A 76 -4.71 -5.70 -13.79
CA ASP A 76 -5.30 -6.00 -15.10
C ASP A 76 -6.53 -5.12 -15.37
N TRP A 77 -7.39 -4.90 -14.38
CA TRP A 77 -8.52 -3.98 -14.48
C TRP A 77 -8.07 -2.52 -14.60
N CYS A 78 -7.09 -2.09 -13.82
CA CYS A 78 -6.51 -0.76 -13.96
C CYS A 78 -6.00 -0.52 -15.39
N LYS A 79 -5.23 -1.44 -15.94
CA LYS A 79 -4.74 -1.35 -17.33
C LYS A 79 -5.88 -1.32 -18.34
N LYS A 80 -6.89 -2.16 -18.17
CA LYS A 80 -8.07 -2.21 -19.06
C LYS A 80 -8.80 -0.89 -19.11
N TYR A 81 -8.95 -0.23 -17.96
CA TYR A 81 -9.70 1.02 -17.83
C TYR A 81 -8.82 2.27 -17.78
N ARG A 82 -7.52 2.15 -18.08
CA ARG A 82 -6.55 3.26 -18.11
C ARG A 82 -6.48 4.03 -16.80
N LEU A 83 -6.52 3.31 -15.69
CA LEU A 83 -6.28 3.80 -14.35
C LEU A 83 -4.86 3.46 -13.93
N ASN A 84 -4.24 4.31 -13.14
CA ASN A 84 -3.05 3.93 -12.36
C ASN A 84 -3.48 3.33 -11.02
N MET A 85 -2.57 2.66 -10.35
CA MET A 85 -2.81 2.02 -9.06
C MET A 85 -1.76 2.42 -8.03
N ILE A 86 -2.19 2.78 -6.84
CA ILE A 86 -1.35 2.82 -5.65
C ILE A 86 -1.66 1.56 -4.85
N LEU A 87 -0.69 0.65 -4.74
CA LEU A 87 -0.77 -0.50 -3.86
C LEU A 87 -0.26 -0.09 -2.50
N ASP A 88 -1.16 -0.03 -1.53
CA ASP A 88 -0.87 0.37 -0.16
C ASP A 88 -0.82 -0.86 0.74
N LEU A 89 0.29 -1.09 1.43
CA LEU A 89 0.34 -2.01 2.54
C LEU A 89 -0.24 -1.32 3.78
N HIS A 90 -1.53 -1.56 4.02
CA HIS A 90 -2.28 -0.85 5.05
C HIS A 90 -1.92 -1.31 6.46
N LYS A 91 -1.57 -2.59 6.57
CA LYS A 91 -1.22 -3.27 7.80
C LYS A 91 -0.03 -4.22 7.56
N THR A 92 0.88 -4.32 8.50
CA THR A 92 1.95 -5.31 8.49
C THR A 92 1.97 -6.10 9.79
N CYS A 93 2.59 -7.28 9.79
CA CYS A 93 2.73 -8.06 11.01
C CYS A 93 3.39 -7.23 12.12
N GLY A 94 2.72 -7.07 13.24
CA GLY A 94 3.16 -6.27 14.38
C GLY A 94 2.84 -4.78 14.31
N PHE A 95 2.12 -4.30 13.28
CA PHE A 95 1.64 -2.92 13.21
C PHE A 95 0.31 -2.80 12.47
N SER A 96 -0.65 -2.17 13.13
CA SER A 96 -1.88 -1.64 12.55
C SER A 96 -2.15 -0.25 13.11
N PHE A 97 -2.70 0.63 12.28
CA PHE A 97 -3.23 1.93 12.73
C PHE A 97 -4.62 1.78 13.34
N ASP A 98 -5.34 0.71 13.03
CA ASP A 98 -6.73 0.51 13.45
C ASP A 98 -6.85 0.31 14.96
N GLU A 99 -7.70 1.11 15.61
CA GLU A 99 -7.96 0.99 17.05
C GLU A 99 -8.60 -0.38 17.38
N GLY A 100 -8.07 -1.03 18.41
CA GLY A 100 -8.60 -2.31 18.91
C GLY A 100 -7.98 -3.55 18.29
N GLU A 101 -7.07 -3.42 17.34
CA GLU A 101 -6.25 -4.53 16.87
C GLU A 101 -5.06 -4.82 17.78
N SER A 102 -4.72 -6.10 17.91
CA SER A 102 -3.64 -6.57 18.80
C SER A 102 -2.25 -6.55 18.15
N GLU A 103 -2.12 -6.00 16.97
CA GLU A 103 -0.84 -5.92 16.27
C GLU A 103 0.11 -4.92 16.93
N SER A 104 1.25 -5.41 17.41
CA SER A 104 2.25 -4.57 18.08
C SER A 104 3.66 -5.18 17.99
N GLY A 105 4.68 -4.34 18.22
CA GLY A 105 6.07 -4.77 18.30
C GLY A 105 6.87 -4.62 17.00
N PHE A 106 6.28 -4.11 15.92
CA PHE A 106 6.96 -3.94 14.63
C PHE A 106 8.21 -3.05 14.73
N PHE A 107 8.11 -1.93 15.46
CA PHE A 107 9.22 -0.97 15.57
C PHE A 107 10.34 -1.43 16.51
N GLU A 108 10.06 -2.38 17.39
CA GLU A 108 11.01 -2.93 18.37
C GLU A 108 11.63 -4.27 17.92
N SER A 109 11.07 -4.92 16.88
CA SER A 109 11.45 -6.25 16.44
C SER A 109 12.13 -6.27 15.08
N GLU A 110 13.44 -6.55 15.05
CA GLU A 110 14.18 -6.74 13.80
C GLU A 110 13.61 -7.90 12.96
N GLU A 111 13.04 -8.93 13.59
CA GLU A 111 12.42 -10.06 12.90
C GLU A 111 11.16 -9.63 12.12
N LEU A 112 10.31 -8.81 12.73
CA LEU A 112 9.10 -8.28 12.07
C LEU A 112 9.47 -7.29 10.96
N GLN A 113 10.49 -6.46 11.16
CA GLN A 113 11.01 -5.57 10.12
C GLN A 113 11.60 -6.36 8.94
N GLU A 114 12.34 -7.44 9.20
CA GLU A 114 12.87 -8.30 8.14
C GLU A 114 11.75 -9.01 7.38
N ARG A 115 10.65 -9.39 8.06
CA ARG A 115 9.45 -9.95 7.44
C ARG A 115 8.79 -8.92 6.50
N PHE A 116 8.64 -7.68 6.94
CA PHE A 116 8.15 -6.56 6.14
C PHE A 116 9.02 -6.32 4.89
N PHE A 117 10.35 -6.35 5.03
CA PHE A 117 11.26 -6.17 3.90
C PHE A 117 11.11 -7.30 2.87
N ARG A 118 11.04 -8.55 3.31
CA ARG A 118 10.84 -9.72 2.43
C ARG A 118 9.50 -9.65 1.70
N LEU A 119 8.46 -9.19 2.39
CA LEU A 119 7.14 -9.01 1.78
C LEU A 119 7.20 -8.00 0.63
N TRP A 120 7.83 -6.84 0.85
CA TRP A 120 8.02 -5.84 -0.19
C TRP A 120 8.94 -6.29 -1.32
N GLU A 121 9.95 -7.11 -1.04
CA GLU A 121 10.77 -7.73 -2.09
C GLU A 121 9.94 -8.66 -2.98
N GLU A 122 9.04 -9.46 -2.41
CA GLU A 122 8.14 -10.32 -3.18
C GLU A 122 7.13 -9.50 -4.02
N ILE A 123 6.55 -8.46 -3.46
CA ILE A 123 5.70 -7.52 -4.19
C ILE A 123 6.49 -6.89 -5.35
N ALA A 124 7.70 -6.41 -5.09
CA ALA A 124 8.55 -5.79 -6.12
C ALA A 124 8.94 -6.77 -7.24
N LYS A 125 9.29 -8.02 -6.92
CA LYS A 125 9.60 -9.07 -7.91
C LYS A 125 8.42 -9.34 -8.84
N ARG A 126 7.20 -9.37 -8.31
CA ARG A 126 6.00 -9.70 -9.07
C ARG A 126 5.45 -8.52 -9.86
N PHE A 127 5.37 -7.36 -9.22
CA PHE A 127 4.63 -6.21 -9.73
C PHE A 127 5.49 -5.01 -10.14
N GLY A 128 6.78 -4.99 -9.82
CA GLY A 128 7.69 -3.91 -10.20
C GLY A 128 7.82 -3.69 -11.72
N LYS A 129 7.51 -4.70 -12.53
CA LYS A 129 7.43 -4.58 -14.00
C LYS A 129 6.30 -3.67 -14.50
N TYR A 130 5.34 -3.34 -13.63
CA TYR A 130 4.21 -2.45 -13.94
C TYR A 130 4.45 -1.00 -13.47
N HIS A 131 5.71 -0.60 -13.36
CA HIS A 131 6.14 0.73 -12.87
C HIS A 131 5.57 1.91 -13.64
N ASP A 132 5.01 1.70 -14.82
CA ASP A 132 4.32 2.68 -15.66
C ASP A 132 2.91 3.03 -15.15
N CYS A 133 2.29 2.13 -14.39
CA CYS A 133 0.94 2.31 -13.89
C CYS A 133 0.72 1.87 -12.43
N VAL A 134 1.75 1.35 -11.75
CA VAL A 134 1.66 0.93 -10.34
C VAL A 134 2.72 1.65 -9.50
N ALA A 135 2.26 2.27 -8.42
CA ALA A 135 3.08 2.83 -7.35
C ALA A 135 2.91 2.00 -6.08
N PHE A 136 3.93 1.96 -5.23
CA PHE A 136 3.91 1.27 -3.93
C PHE A 136 3.84 2.29 -2.81
N GLU A 137 2.94 2.10 -1.87
CA GLU A 137 2.86 2.84 -0.62
C GLU A 137 3.28 1.91 0.53
N LEU A 138 4.39 2.24 1.19
CA LEU A 138 5.11 1.29 2.04
C LEU A 138 4.33 0.84 3.26
N LEU A 139 3.67 1.78 3.96
CA LEU A 139 2.87 1.48 5.13
C LEU A 139 1.92 2.66 5.40
N ASN A 140 0.66 2.33 5.71
CA ASN A 140 -0.35 3.30 6.06
C ASN A 140 -0.08 3.91 7.45
N GLU A 141 -0.26 5.22 7.55
CA GLU A 141 -0.45 6.00 8.77
C GLU A 141 0.46 5.69 9.98
N VAL A 142 1.76 5.75 9.80
CA VAL A 142 2.71 5.76 10.92
C VAL A 142 2.66 7.16 11.57
N THR A 143 1.78 7.35 12.57
CA THR A 143 1.45 8.66 13.13
C THR A 143 2.10 8.97 14.48
N ASN A 144 2.60 7.96 15.22
CA ASN A 144 3.23 8.17 16.51
C ASN A 144 4.64 8.76 16.32
N LYS A 145 4.86 9.95 16.89
CA LYS A 145 6.14 10.68 16.83
C LYS A 145 7.32 9.90 17.43
N GLU A 146 7.06 9.00 18.37
CA GLU A 146 8.08 8.15 18.99
C GLU A 146 8.71 7.18 17.97
N TYR A 147 7.97 6.82 16.92
CA TYR A 147 8.45 5.93 15.87
C TYR A 147 9.10 6.66 14.69
N CYS A 148 9.17 8.00 14.70
CA CYS A 148 9.65 8.77 13.56
C CYS A 148 11.03 8.34 13.08
N ASP A 149 12.00 8.29 13.98
CA ASP A 149 13.39 8.00 13.62
C ASP A 149 13.54 6.54 13.14
N ILE A 150 12.97 5.60 13.89
CA ILE A 150 13.03 4.19 13.51
C ILE A 150 12.25 3.90 12.22
N TRP A 151 11.12 4.59 11.99
CA TRP A 151 10.38 4.47 10.74
C TRP A 151 11.18 4.97 9.54
N ASN A 152 11.88 6.08 9.67
CA ASN A 152 12.76 6.57 8.61
C ASN A 152 13.86 5.56 8.25
N GLU A 153 14.48 4.92 9.26
CA GLU A 153 15.49 3.87 9.02
C GLU A 153 14.89 2.64 8.32
N ILE A 154 13.70 2.20 8.75
CA ILE A 154 12.99 1.07 8.14
C ILE A 154 12.60 1.41 6.70
N ALA A 155 12.04 2.59 6.46
CA ALA A 155 11.65 3.04 5.13
C ALA A 155 12.85 3.11 4.18
N ASP A 156 13.97 3.68 4.61
CA ASP A 156 15.19 3.77 3.82
C ASP A 156 15.72 2.38 3.43
N LYS A 157 15.77 1.44 4.39
CA LYS A 157 16.17 0.05 4.13
C LYS A 157 15.21 -0.64 3.14
N CYS A 158 13.91 -0.46 3.32
CA CYS A 158 12.88 -1.03 2.45
C CYS A 158 13.01 -0.48 1.02
N ILE A 159 13.13 0.85 0.87
CA ILE A 159 13.32 1.51 -0.41
C ILE A 159 14.58 0.98 -1.11
N PHE A 160 15.69 0.86 -0.40
CA PHE A 160 16.92 0.32 -0.95
C PHE A 160 16.71 -1.09 -1.53
N ARG A 161 16.04 -1.99 -0.79
CA ARG A 161 15.74 -3.35 -1.24
C ARG A 161 14.82 -3.36 -2.46
N ILE A 162 13.72 -2.59 -2.43
CA ILE A 162 12.82 -2.45 -3.58
C ILE A 162 13.58 -1.94 -4.80
N ARG A 163 14.45 -0.92 -4.66
CA ARG A 163 15.20 -0.33 -5.77
C ARG A 163 16.17 -1.30 -6.44
N THR A 164 16.68 -2.31 -5.72
CA THR A 164 17.52 -3.35 -6.34
C THR A 164 16.73 -4.28 -7.27
N ILE A 165 15.41 -4.35 -7.10
CA ILE A 165 14.51 -5.25 -7.84
C ILE A 165 13.70 -4.46 -8.87
N ALA A 166 13.11 -3.34 -8.45
CA ALA A 166 12.20 -2.51 -9.21
C ALA A 166 12.65 -1.04 -9.18
N PRO A 167 13.74 -0.68 -9.89
CA PRO A 167 14.38 0.65 -9.79
C PRO A 167 13.49 1.79 -10.28
N GLU A 168 12.53 1.50 -11.14
CA GLU A 168 11.68 2.50 -11.80
C GLU A 168 10.34 2.75 -11.09
N THR A 169 9.93 1.90 -10.16
CA THR A 169 8.63 2.00 -9.48
C THR A 169 8.57 3.24 -8.58
N TYR A 170 7.46 3.96 -8.61
CA TYR A 170 7.20 5.02 -7.63
C TYR A 170 6.96 4.42 -6.26
N ILE A 171 7.56 5.02 -5.23
CA ILE A 171 7.39 4.62 -3.83
C ILE A 171 6.88 5.83 -3.06
N LEU A 172 5.75 5.64 -2.39
CA LEU A 172 5.15 6.60 -1.48
C LEU A 172 5.47 6.17 -0.05
N ILE A 173 5.74 7.16 0.79
CA ILE A 173 5.97 6.96 2.21
C ILE A 173 4.95 7.82 2.93
N GLY A 174 4.11 7.21 3.75
CA GLY A 174 3.24 7.93 4.66
C GLY A 174 4.10 8.81 5.58
N CYS A 175 3.81 10.11 5.59
CA CYS A 175 4.55 11.04 6.44
C CYS A 175 3.82 11.19 7.77
N LEU A 176 4.58 11.18 8.85
CA LEU A 176 4.11 11.60 10.15
C LEU A 176 3.47 12.99 10.10
N LEU A 177 2.47 13.21 10.88
CA LEU A 177 1.63 14.37 11.15
C LEU A 177 2.23 15.80 11.02
N TYR A 178 3.45 15.97 10.52
CA TYR A 178 4.00 17.29 10.19
C TYR A 178 3.23 18.02 9.09
N THR A 179 2.44 17.28 8.32
CA THR A 179 1.60 17.88 7.27
C THR A 179 0.33 18.54 7.81
N SER A 180 -0.14 18.16 9.01
CA SER A 180 -1.26 18.85 9.65
C SER A 180 -0.87 20.25 10.13
N ASP A 181 0.34 20.41 10.68
CA ASP A 181 0.84 21.71 11.13
C ASP A 181 1.08 22.65 9.91
N ALA A 182 1.58 22.12 8.81
CA ALA A 182 1.77 22.90 7.58
C ALA A 182 0.43 23.31 6.92
N ALA A 183 -0.62 22.46 7.03
CA ALA A 183 -1.96 22.78 6.54
C ALA A 183 -2.66 23.82 7.42
N ASP A 184 -2.41 23.83 8.72
CA ASP A 184 -2.96 24.80 9.66
C ASP A 184 -2.25 26.17 9.56
N GLU A 185 -0.94 26.19 9.29
CA GLU A 185 -0.22 27.44 8.99
C GLU A 185 -0.69 28.08 7.67
N ALA A 186 -1.02 27.30 6.66
CA ALA A 186 -1.54 27.81 5.39
C ALA A 186 -2.97 28.38 5.48
N ARG A 187 -3.73 28.08 6.57
CA ARG A 187 -5.05 28.66 6.84
C ARG A 187 -5.00 29.94 7.67
N SER A 188 -3.83 30.35 8.12
CA SER A 188 -3.64 31.53 8.97
C SER A 188 -3.19 32.78 8.22
N VAL A 189 -3.21 32.78 6.88
CA VAL A 189 -2.88 33.93 6.03
C VAL A 189 -4.10 34.46 5.29
#